data_a9143f06ce9ffc1ae45414b88ee946f8
#
_entry.id   a9143f06ce9ffc1ae45414b88ee946f8
#
_cell.length_a   1.000
_cell.length_b   1.000
_cell.length_c   1.000
_cell.angle_alpha   90.00
_cell.angle_beta   90.00
_cell.angle_gamma   90.00
#
_symmetry.space_group_name_H-M   'P 1'
#
loop_
_entity.id
_entity.type
_entity.pdbx_description
1 polymer ?
#
loop_
_entity_poly.entity_id
_entity_poly.type
_entity_poly.pdbx_seq_one_letter_code
_entity_poly.pdbx_strand_id
1 'polypeptide(L)'
;MNAISLRRATEADVRIIVEMLADDPLGAMREDLSEPLAAGYLDAFRAIDADPNQFLAVAERDGEIIGTLQLTFIAGLSRKGALRGQIEAVRVAAPARGIGLGSQMIDWAVEECRARGCATVQLTSDASRTDAHRFYERLGFKASHLGFKRTL
;
A
#
# COMPACT_ATOMS: atom_id res chain seq x y z
N MET A 1 17.08 -19.06 2.17
CA MET A 1 16.30 -17.91 1.68
C MET A 1 16.43 -16.79 2.68
N ASN A 2 16.79 -15.63 2.22
CA ASN A 2 16.91 -14.49 3.11
C ASN A 2 15.52 -13.96 3.48
N ALA A 3 15.36 -13.58 4.74
CA ALA A 3 14.11 -13.11 5.27
C ALA A 3 13.70 -11.78 4.61
N ILE A 4 12.40 -11.63 4.39
CA ILE A 4 11.80 -10.37 3.95
C ILE A 4 11.53 -9.53 5.20
N SER A 5 11.95 -8.28 5.18
CA SER A 5 11.64 -7.32 6.24
C SER A 5 10.79 -6.18 5.68
N LEU A 6 9.84 -5.71 6.47
CA LEU A 6 9.10 -4.51 6.16
C LEU A 6 9.54 -3.38 7.09
N ARG A 7 9.77 -2.23 6.53
CA ARG A 7 10.18 -1.03 7.26
C ARG A 7 9.49 0.21 6.71
N ARG A 8 9.54 1.28 7.47
CA ARG A 8 9.09 2.59 7.00
C ARG A 8 9.98 3.06 5.84
N ALA A 9 9.36 3.59 4.80
CA ALA A 9 10.09 4.19 3.68
C ALA A 9 10.83 5.46 4.11
N THR A 10 11.94 5.71 3.45
CA THR A 10 12.69 6.96 3.55
C THR A 10 12.60 7.76 2.25
N GLU A 11 13.04 9.01 2.26
CA GLU A 11 13.02 9.84 1.04
C GLU A 11 13.81 9.18 -0.10
N ALA A 12 14.89 8.46 0.20
CA ALA A 12 15.69 7.75 -0.78
C ALA A 12 14.92 6.63 -1.51
N ASP A 13 13.85 6.12 -0.90
CA ASP A 13 13.04 5.04 -1.48
C ASP A 13 11.97 5.55 -2.45
N VAL A 14 11.71 6.86 -2.50
CA VAL A 14 10.56 7.42 -3.24
C VAL A 14 10.60 7.05 -4.71
N ARG A 15 11.77 7.17 -5.36
CA ARG A 15 11.88 6.85 -6.78
C ARG A 15 11.51 5.40 -7.09
N ILE A 16 12.02 4.45 -6.34
CA ILE A 16 11.73 3.02 -6.58
C ILE A 16 10.26 2.69 -6.28
N ILE A 17 9.66 3.37 -5.31
CA ILE A 17 8.22 3.25 -5.05
C ILE A 17 7.41 3.72 -6.27
N VAL A 18 7.75 4.89 -6.82
CA VAL A 18 7.06 5.43 -8.01
C VAL A 18 7.24 4.50 -9.21
N GLU A 19 8.42 3.92 -9.39
CA GLU A 19 8.67 2.92 -10.44
C GLU A 19 7.75 1.70 -10.28
N MET A 20 7.57 1.20 -9.06
CA MET A 20 6.63 0.10 -8.80
C MET A 20 5.17 0.50 -9.03
N LEU A 21 4.78 1.73 -8.69
CA LEU A 21 3.44 2.25 -8.96
C LEU A 21 3.14 2.35 -10.45
N ALA A 22 4.15 2.68 -11.26
CA ALA A 22 4.05 2.80 -12.71
C ALA A 22 4.07 1.44 -13.44
N ASP A 23 4.47 0.36 -12.76
CA ASP A 23 4.70 -0.94 -13.37
C ASP A 23 3.42 -1.79 -13.46
N ASP A 24 2.35 -1.20 -13.96
CA ASP A 24 1.13 -1.89 -14.38
C ASP A 24 0.37 -1.03 -15.41
N PRO A 25 -0.60 -1.60 -16.16
CA PRO A 25 -1.29 -0.84 -17.21
C PRO A 25 -2.00 0.44 -16.72
N LEU A 26 -2.54 0.43 -15.52
CA LEU A 26 -3.21 1.61 -14.94
C LEU A 26 -2.18 2.62 -14.43
N GLY A 27 -1.17 2.16 -13.71
CA GLY A 27 -0.10 2.99 -13.16
C GLY A 27 0.73 3.67 -14.24
N ALA A 28 1.03 2.98 -15.33
CA ALA A 28 1.77 3.55 -16.47
C ALA A 28 1.08 4.78 -17.05
N MET A 29 -0.24 4.87 -16.95
CA MET A 29 -1.04 6.01 -17.43
C MET A 29 -1.14 7.15 -16.42
N ARG A 30 -0.80 6.92 -15.16
CA ARG A 30 -1.00 7.87 -14.05
C ARG A 30 0.30 8.47 -13.54
N GLU A 31 1.38 7.68 -13.53
CA GLU A 31 2.63 8.06 -12.90
C GLU A 31 3.58 8.74 -13.90
N ASP A 32 4.49 9.53 -13.35
CA ASP A 32 5.51 10.25 -14.11
C ASP A 32 6.91 9.83 -13.63
N LEU A 33 7.66 9.16 -14.50
CA LEU A 33 9.03 8.70 -14.22
C LEU A 33 10.10 9.66 -14.74
N SER A 34 9.77 10.92 -14.96
CA SER A 34 10.72 11.94 -15.41
C SER A 34 11.94 12.05 -14.49
N GLU A 35 13.06 12.48 -15.03
CA GLU A 35 14.27 12.75 -14.27
C GLU A 35 14.56 14.26 -14.32
N PRO A 36 14.60 14.96 -13.17
CA PRO A 36 14.25 14.48 -11.82
C PRO A 36 12.75 14.17 -11.66
N LEU A 37 12.39 13.45 -10.58
CA LEU A 37 10.99 13.20 -10.26
C LEU A 37 10.19 14.49 -10.10
N ALA A 38 8.94 14.48 -10.51
CA ALA A 38 8.03 15.59 -10.29
C ALA A 38 7.95 15.94 -8.79
N ALA A 39 7.97 17.23 -8.47
CA ALA A 39 8.01 17.71 -7.09
C ALA A 39 6.86 17.18 -6.21
N GLY A 40 5.69 16.90 -6.81
CA GLY A 40 4.53 16.37 -6.11
C GLY A 40 4.80 15.05 -5.37
N TYR A 41 5.69 14.20 -5.87
CA TYR A 41 6.03 12.95 -5.17
C TYR A 41 6.77 13.20 -3.85
N LEU A 42 7.75 14.09 -3.84
CA LEU A 42 8.48 14.42 -2.63
C LEU A 42 7.62 15.19 -1.63
N ASP A 43 6.77 16.08 -2.11
CA ASP A 43 5.83 16.81 -1.25
C ASP A 43 4.84 15.85 -0.59
N ALA A 44 4.32 14.89 -1.35
CA ALA A 44 3.45 13.84 -0.80
C ALA A 44 4.20 12.95 0.21
N PHE A 45 5.43 12.54 -0.09
CA PHE A 45 6.25 11.76 0.84
C PHE A 45 6.44 12.51 2.17
N ARG A 46 6.77 13.79 2.13
CA ARG A 46 6.98 14.60 3.34
C ARG A 46 5.70 14.74 4.15
N ALA A 47 4.56 14.90 3.50
CA ALA A 47 3.26 14.92 4.16
C ALA A 47 2.94 13.60 4.86
N ILE A 48 3.20 12.48 4.19
CA ILE A 48 3.02 11.14 4.76
C ILE A 48 3.96 10.91 5.94
N ASP A 49 5.23 11.26 5.79
CA ASP A 49 6.26 11.04 6.80
C ASP A 49 6.00 11.85 8.08
N ALA A 50 5.40 13.03 7.94
CA ALA A 50 5.05 13.90 9.05
C ALA A 50 3.74 13.51 9.77
N ASP A 51 2.92 12.64 9.19
CA ASP A 51 1.61 12.28 9.73
C ASP A 51 1.70 10.95 10.51
N PRO A 52 1.47 10.97 11.84
CA PRO A 52 1.52 9.76 12.67
C PRO A 52 0.45 8.73 12.31
N ASN A 53 -0.58 9.11 11.55
CA ASN A 53 -1.64 8.22 11.08
C ASN A 53 -1.36 7.63 9.70
N GLN A 54 -0.16 7.84 9.17
CA GLN A 54 0.29 7.28 7.90
C GLN A 54 1.50 6.38 8.12
N PHE A 55 1.57 5.29 7.39
CA PHE A 55 2.72 4.41 7.35
C PHE A 55 2.98 3.99 5.90
N LEU A 56 3.96 4.62 5.27
CA LEU A 56 4.44 4.18 3.96
C LEU A 56 5.51 3.11 4.19
N ALA A 57 5.24 1.89 3.76
CA ALA A 57 6.11 0.74 3.99
C ALA A 57 6.79 0.29 2.70
N VAL A 58 8.01 -0.20 2.85
CA VAL A 58 8.71 -0.96 1.81
C VAL A 58 9.06 -2.34 2.35
N ALA A 59 8.96 -3.34 1.48
CA ALA A 59 9.44 -4.69 1.73
C ALA A 59 10.83 -4.84 1.12
N GLU A 60 11.77 -5.28 1.92
CA GLU A 60 13.18 -5.38 1.56
C GLU A 60 13.69 -6.81 1.72
N ARG A 61 14.53 -7.24 0.80
CA ARG A 61 15.26 -8.49 0.85
C ARG A 61 16.65 -8.27 0.29
N ASP A 62 17.68 -8.63 1.06
CA ASP A 62 19.10 -8.48 0.68
C ASP A 62 19.48 -7.04 0.27
N GLY A 63 18.88 -6.04 0.91
CA GLY A 63 19.13 -4.64 0.61
C GLY A 63 18.37 -4.11 -0.61
N GLU A 64 17.58 -4.95 -1.26
CA GLU A 64 16.75 -4.54 -2.40
C GLU A 64 15.29 -4.37 -2.00
N ILE A 65 14.68 -3.29 -2.45
CA ILE A 65 13.25 -3.06 -2.25
C ILE A 65 12.48 -3.86 -3.30
N ILE A 66 11.61 -4.74 -2.82
CA ILE A 66 10.84 -5.68 -3.64
C ILE A 66 9.32 -5.50 -3.52
N GLY A 67 8.87 -4.61 -2.66
CA GLY A 67 7.44 -4.33 -2.50
C GLY A 67 7.20 -3.03 -1.75
N THR A 68 5.97 -2.53 -1.83
CA THR A 68 5.52 -1.34 -1.12
C THR A 68 4.01 -1.41 -0.85
N LEU A 69 3.59 -0.76 0.22
CA LEU A 69 2.20 -0.45 0.52
C LEU A 69 2.10 0.77 1.42
N GLN A 70 0.93 1.36 1.51
CA GLN A 70 0.66 2.46 2.43
C GLN A 70 -0.50 2.10 3.34
N LEU A 71 -0.35 2.40 4.64
CA LEU A 71 -1.38 2.29 5.65
C LEU A 71 -1.84 3.67 6.08
N THR A 72 -3.15 3.83 6.25
CA THR A 72 -3.77 4.99 6.87
C THR A 72 -4.61 4.51 8.04
N PHE A 73 -4.47 5.16 9.20
CA PHE A 73 -5.26 4.87 10.39
C PHE A 73 -6.32 5.95 10.52
N ILE A 74 -7.59 5.58 10.36
CA ILE A 74 -8.71 6.51 10.21
C ILE A 74 -9.55 6.47 11.47
N ALA A 75 -9.52 7.56 12.24
CA ALA A 75 -10.42 7.77 13.37
C ALA A 75 -11.81 8.18 12.89
N GLY A 76 -12.83 7.73 13.58
CA GLY A 76 -14.22 8.08 13.25
C GLY A 76 -15.14 7.88 14.46
N LEU A 77 -16.28 8.53 14.46
CA LEU A 77 -17.25 8.40 15.54
C LEU A 77 -18.14 7.17 15.36
N SER A 78 -18.37 6.73 14.13
CA SER A 78 -19.20 5.56 13.86
C SER A 78 -18.64 4.28 14.54
N ARG A 79 -19.50 3.30 14.74
CA ARG A 79 -19.14 2.03 15.38
C ARG A 79 -18.46 2.23 16.75
N LYS A 80 -19.01 3.15 17.54
CA LYS A 80 -18.53 3.47 18.90
C LYS A 80 -17.11 4.02 18.92
N GLY A 81 -16.75 4.84 17.92
CA GLY A 81 -15.43 5.43 17.83
C GLY A 81 -14.34 4.46 17.37
N ALA A 82 -14.68 3.43 16.62
CA ALA A 82 -13.73 2.44 16.17
C ALA A 82 -12.71 3.04 15.18
N LEU A 83 -11.42 2.72 15.40
CA LEU A 83 -10.35 3.02 14.48
C LEU A 83 -10.36 2.02 13.31
N ARG A 84 -10.14 2.50 12.09
CA ARG A 84 -10.04 1.67 10.89
C ARG A 84 -8.65 1.78 10.29
N GLY A 85 -8.11 0.66 9.82
CA GLY A 85 -6.92 0.67 8.98
C GLY A 85 -7.29 0.61 7.51
N GLN A 86 -6.62 1.39 6.68
CA GLN A 86 -6.77 1.32 5.22
C GLN A 86 -5.45 0.99 4.57
N ILE A 87 -5.48 -0.04 3.73
CA ILE A 87 -4.34 -0.45 2.91
C ILE A 87 -4.55 0.10 1.50
N GLU A 88 -3.51 0.71 0.93
CA GLU A 88 -3.57 1.22 -0.43
C GLU A 88 -2.22 1.13 -1.13
N ALA A 89 -2.24 1.25 -2.45
CA ALA A 89 -1.06 1.27 -3.30
C ALA A 89 -0.13 0.05 -3.10
N VAL A 90 -0.70 -1.13 -2.93
CA VAL A 90 0.06 -2.37 -2.78
C VAL A 90 0.73 -2.74 -4.10
N ARG A 91 2.05 -2.90 -4.09
CA ARG A 91 2.82 -3.31 -5.26
C ARG A 91 3.91 -4.30 -4.87
N VAL A 92 4.14 -5.25 -5.76
CA VAL A 92 5.27 -6.19 -5.70
C VAL A 92 6.09 -6.00 -6.97
N ALA A 93 7.40 -5.81 -6.80
CA ALA A 93 8.30 -5.67 -7.94
C ALA A 93 8.26 -6.91 -8.84
N ALA A 94 8.34 -6.72 -10.15
CA ALA A 94 8.18 -7.80 -11.13
C ALA A 94 9.03 -9.05 -10.83
N PRO A 95 10.34 -8.93 -10.49
CA PRO A 95 11.17 -10.10 -10.18
C PRO A 95 10.74 -10.87 -8.93
N ALA A 96 9.96 -10.26 -8.05
CA ALA A 96 9.52 -10.87 -6.78
C ALA A 96 8.05 -11.35 -6.82
N ARG A 97 7.39 -11.28 -7.96
CA ARG A 97 6.01 -11.77 -8.11
C ARG A 97 5.97 -13.30 -8.10
N GLY A 98 4.87 -13.86 -7.61
CA GLY A 98 4.63 -15.31 -7.62
C GLY A 98 5.30 -16.09 -6.50
N ILE A 99 5.94 -15.43 -5.53
CA ILE A 99 6.62 -16.08 -4.40
C ILE A 99 5.89 -15.89 -3.06
N GLY A 100 4.66 -15.38 -3.07
CA GLY A 100 3.86 -15.17 -1.87
C GLY A 100 4.18 -13.87 -1.11
N LEU A 101 4.98 -12.96 -1.67
CA LEU A 101 5.33 -11.71 -1.02
C LEU A 101 4.11 -10.84 -0.74
N GLY A 102 3.18 -10.75 -1.69
CA GLY A 102 1.95 -9.97 -1.51
C GLY A 102 1.15 -10.40 -0.28
N SER A 103 1.01 -11.71 -0.07
CA SER A 103 0.32 -12.25 1.11
C SER A 103 1.05 -11.87 2.40
N GLN A 104 2.39 -11.99 2.43
CA GLN A 104 3.18 -11.62 3.60
C GLN A 104 3.05 -10.14 3.92
N MET A 105 3.03 -9.28 2.89
CA MET A 105 2.86 -7.83 3.07
C MET A 105 1.47 -7.50 3.65
N ILE A 106 0.42 -8.14 3.16
CA ILE A 106 -0.94 -7.92 3.66
C ILE A 106 -1.07 -8.44 5.09
N ASP A 107 -0.52 -9.60 5.41
CA ASP A 107 -0.53 -10.14 6.77
C ASP A 107 0.20 -9.20 7.74
N TRP A 108 1.35 -8.67 7.34
CA TRP A 108 2.07 -7.66 8.12
C TRP A 108 1.21 -6.41 8.34
N ALA A 109 0.54 -5.92 7.30
CA ALA A 109 -0.31 -4.72 7.39
C ALA A 109 -1.49 -4.94 8.34
N VAL A 110 -2.09 -6.12 8.32
CA VAL A 110 -3.19 -6.49 9.23
C VAL A 110 -2.67 -6.51 10.68
N GLU A 111 -1.49 -7.06 10.94
CA GLU A 111 -0.89 -7.07 12.28
C GLU A 111 -0.54 -5.66 12.76
N GLU A 112 -0.04 -4.79 11.89
CA GLU A 112 0.19 -3.38 12.23
C GLU A 112 -1.12 -2.66 12.62
N CYS A 113 -2.18 -2.91 11.88
CA CYS A 113 -3.50 -2.37 12.19
C CYS A 113 -4.01 -2.91 13.54
N ARG A 114 -3.82 -4.21 13.80
CA ARG A 114 -4.21 -4.84 15.06
C ARG A 114 -3.43 -4.24 16.23
N ALA A 115 -2.13 -4.05 16.08
CA ALA A 115 -1.27 -3.46 17.11
C ALA A 115 -1.66 -2.02 17.44
N ARG A 116 -2.22 -1.28 16.47
CA ARG A 116 -2.73 0.08 16.69
C ARG A 116 -4.14 0.15 17.24
N GLY A 117 -4.80 -0.99 17.46
CA GLY A 117 -6.15 -1.05 17.99
C GLY A 117 -7.25 -0.85 16.95
N CYS A 118 -6.96 -1.04 15.68
CA CYS A 118 -7.99 -0.99 14.64
C CYS A 118 -9.01 -2.10 14.83
N ALA A 119 -10.29 -1.77 14.66
CA ALA A 119 -11.38 -2.74 14.70
C ALA A 119 -11.58 -3.43 13.35
N THR A 120 -11.23 -2.76 12.26
CA THR A 120 -11.34 -3.30 10.90
C THR A 120 -10.17 -2.83 10.05
N VAL A 121 -9.87 -3.62 9.01
CA VAL A 121 -8.94 -3.26 7.95
C VAL A 121 -9.70 -3.29 6.63
N GLN A 122 -9.52 -2.27 5.82
CA GLN A 122 -10.21 -2.12 4.54
C GLN A 122 -9.24 -1.75 3.43
N LEU A 123 -9.64 -2.03 2.21
CA LEU A 123 -8.94 -1.58 1.01
C LEU A 123 -9.93 -1.41 -0.13
N THR A 124 -9.52 -0.70 -1.16
CA THR A 124 -10.24 -0.67 -2.44
C THR A 124 -9.34 -1.22 -3.53
N SER A 125 -9.94 -1.84 -4.53
CA SER A 125 -9.25 -2.33 -5.72
C SER A 125 -10.06 -1.91 -6.94
N ASP A 126 -9.38 -1.55 -8.01
CA ASP A 126 -10.06 -1.18 -9.26
C ASP A 126 -10.99 -2.32 -9.70
N ALA A 127 -12.21 -1.97 -10.11
CA ALA A 127 -13.24 -2.95 -10.47
C ALA A 127 -12.79 -3.88 -11.61
N SER A 128 -11.86 -3.46 -12.46
CA SER A 128 -11.31 -4.25 -13.55
C SER A 128 -10.27 -5.30 -13.13
N ARG A 129 -9.74 -5.19 -11.90
CA ARG A 129 -8.67 -6.05 -11.39
C ARG A 129 -9.22 -7.31 -10.70
N THR A 130 -9.85 -8.18 -11.47
CA THR A 130 -10.54 -9.38 -10.95
C THR A 130 -9.61 -10.35 -10.23
N ASP A 131 -8.37 -10.49 -10.68
CA ASP A 131 -7.38 -11.37 -10.02
C ASP A 131 -6.99 -10.81 -8.65
N ALA A 132 -6.87 -9.49 -8.51
CA ALA A 132 -6.63 -8.85 -7.23
C ALA A 132 -7.80 -9.08 -6.26
N HIS A 133 -9.05 -9.02 -6.75
CA HIS A 133 -10.22 -9.31 -5.92
C HIS A 133 -10.17 -10.72 -5.34
N ARG A 134 -9.85 -11.73 -6.14
CA ARG A 134 -9.68 -13.11 -5.67
C ARG A 134 -8.55 -13.26 -4.66
N PHE A 135 -7.45 -12.55 -4.88
CA PHE A 135 -6.32 -12.51 -3.96
C PHE A 135 -6.74 -12.02 -2.58
N TYR A 136 -7.45 -10.88 -2.51
CA TYR A 136 -7.90 -10.33 -1.24
C TYR A 136 -8.97 -11.19 -0.57
N GLU A 137 -9.87 -11.79 -1.33
CA GLU A 137 -10.87 -12.72 -0.79
C GLU A 137 -10.21 -13.94 -0.13
N ARG A 138 -9.15 -14.48 -0.74
CA ARG A 138 -8.38 -15.59 -0.13
C ARG A 138 -7.71 -15.19 1.19
N LEU A 139 -7.41 -13.91 1.39
CA LEU A 139 -6.83 -13.38 2.61
C LEU A 139 -7.89 -12.97 3.66
N GLY A 140 -9.16 -13.28 3.41
CA GLY A 140 -10.24 -13.04 4.37
C GLY A 140 -10.97 -11.71 4.20
N PHE A 141 -10.65 -10.92 3.19
CA PHE A 141 -11.40 -9.71 2.88
C PHE A 141 -12.71 -10.05 2.16
N LYS A 142 -13.74 -9.28 2.43
CA LYS A 142 -15.06 -9.42 1.79
C LYS A 142 -15.35 -8.20 0.95
N ALA A 143 -15.81 -8.40 -0.28
CA ALA A 143 -16.26 -7.33 -1.16
C ALA A 143 -17.66 -6.85 -0.73
N SER A 144 -17.73 -6.14 0.38
CA SER A 144 -18.97 -5.75 1.06
C SER A 144 -19.46 -4.35 0.72
N HIS A 145 -18.62 -3.52 0.09
CA HIS A 145 -18.89 -2.12 -0.19
C HIS A 145 -18.50 -1.76 -1.62
N LEU A 146 -19.14 -0.75 -2.19
CA LEU A 146 -18.75 -0.16 -3.47
C LEU A 146 -18.06 1.18 -3.21
N GLY A 147 -16.95 1.42 -3.92
CA GLY A 147 -16.26 2.69 -3.90
C GLY A 147 -16.80 3.63 -4.96
N PHE A 148 -17.02 4.89 -4.60
CA PHE A 148 -17.43 5.94 -5.53
C PHE A 148 -16.36 7.02 -5.56
N LYS A 149 -15.89 7.40 -6.75
CA LYS A 149 -14.88 8.44 -6.94
C LYS A 149 -15.43 9.53 -7.86
N ARG A 150 -15.09 10.77 -7.54
CA ARG A 150 -15.38 11.92 -8.39
C ARG A 150 -14.09 12.73 -8.58
N THR A 151 -13.69 12.92 -9.82
CA THR A 151 -12.54 13.78 -10.14
C THR A 151 -12.91 15.25 -9.91
N LEU A 152 -11.97 16.00 -9.34
CA LEU A 152 -12.12 17.43 -9.05
C LEU A 152 -11.40 18.30 -10.09
#